data_bd4323c4e9ebd36b292617c32ec7ac3e
#
_entry.id   bd4323c4e9ebd36b292617c32ec7ac3e
#
_cell.length_a   1.000
_cell.length_b   1.000
_cell.length_c   1.000
_cell.angle_alpha   90.00
_cell.angle_beta   90.00
_cell.angle_gamma   90.00
#
_symmetry.space_group_name_H-M   'P 1'
#
loop_
_entity.id
_entity.type
_entity.pdbx_description
1 polymer ?
#
loop_
_entity_poly.entity_id
_entity_poly.type
_entity_poly.pdbx_seq_one_letter_code
_entity_poly.pdbx_strand_id
1 'polypeptide(L)'
;MVQVDLITGFLGAGKTTFLRRYVRYLVEQGHNVCILENDFGAVNVDAMLVQDLLGDRCDLETISGGCDCDTHQRRMRTKLIAMAMRGFDRVVVEPSGIFDVDEFFDVLRDDPLDRWYRIGNVIAIVDAMLPEALSPQAEYLLASETANAGRVLLSRAPQAGPEQCRAAIAHLDRALEACKCSRRFAPDEILTRDWAALTDADLAQIAACGMRQASCEKLHFDEHKAFGSLCFLEQHLTVEQLQQAAARLFGDPACGQVLRVKGFAPTQGGWLELNATAAGRTLEPIPQGQDVLIVIGEGLDRARIETQLHR
;
A
#
# COMPACT_ATOMS: atom_id res chain seq x y z
N MET A 1 24.70 9.27 -2.47
CA MET A 1 23.77 8.70 -1.46
C MET A 1 22.42 8.63 -2.12
N VAL A 2 21.82 7.46 -2.22
CA VAL A 2 20.53 7.21 -2.84
C VAL A 2 19.42 7.74 -1.94
N GLN A 3 18.45 8.45 -2.49
CA GLN A 3 17.29 8.88 -1.71
C GLN A 3 16.21 7.80 -1.73
N VAL A 4 15.69 7.45 -0.56
CA VAL A 4 14.55 6.54 -0.41
C VAL A 4 13.30 7.34 -0.11
N ASP A 5 12.27 7.17 -0.94
CA ASP A 5 10.94 7.70 -0.70
C ASP A 5 10.00 6.53 -0.37
N LEU A 6 9.23 6.67 0.70
CA LEU A 6 8.29 5.65 1.19
C LEU A 6 6.86 6.07 0.90
N ILE A 7 6.11 5.23 0.20
CA ILE A 7 4.66 5.39 -0.01
C ILE A 7 3.95 4.38 0.87
N THR A 8 3.46 4.83 1.99
CA THR A 8 2.80 4.02 3.01
C THR A 8 1.29 4.24 3.01
N GLY A 9 0.55 3.45 3.76
CA GLY A 9 -0.91 3.56 3.92
C GLY A 9 -1.60 2.20 3.99
N PHE A 10 -2.70 2.16 4.70
CA PHE A 10 -3.45 0.95 4.98
C PHE A 10 -3.91 0.21 3.72
N LEU A 11 -4.34 -1.03 3.89
CA LEU A 11 -4.83 -1.89 2.81
C LEU A 11 -5.91 -1.21 1.95
N GLY A 12 -5.71 -1.24 0.63
CA GLY A 12 -6.68 -0.68 -0.32
C GLY A 12 -6.74 0.85 -0.38
N ALA A 13 -5.86 1.55 0.33
CA ALA A 13 -5.83 3.01 0.33
C ALA A 13 -5.47 3.63 -1.03
N GLY A 14 -4.88 2.88 -1.97
CA GLY A 14 -4.52 3.37 -3.30
C GLY A 14 -3.04 3.69 -3.47
N LYS A 15 -2.16 3.08 -2.68
CA LYS A 15 -0.70 3.29 -2.75
C LYS A 15 -0.15 3.11 -4.16
N THR A 16 -0.38 1.96 -4.78
CA THR A 16 0.11 1.63 -6.12
C THR A 16 -0.39 2.62 -7.18
N THR A 17 -1.65 3.07 -7.07
CA THR A 17 -2.22 4.09 -7.97
C THR A 17 -1.44 5.40 -7.88
N PHE A 18 -1.13 5.86 -6.66
CA PHE A 18 -0.34 7.08 -6.47
C PHE A 18 1.13 6.86 -6.85
N LEU A 19 1.72 5.71 -6.50
CA LEU A 19 3.10 5.34 -6.83
C LEU A 19 3.35 5.49 -8.33
N ARG A 20 2.48 4.96 -9.18
CA ARG A 20 2.59 5.06 -10.63
C ARG A 20 2.72 6.51 -11.11
N ARG A 21 1.90 7.40 -10.56
CA ARG A 21 1.94 8.82 -10.92
C ARG A 21 3.23 9.49 -10.42
N TYR A 22 3.60 9.19 -9.20
CA TYR A 22 4.79 9.75 -8.56
C TYR A 22 6.08 9.33 -9.25
N VAL A 23 6.23 8.04 -9.56
CA VAL A 23 7.38 7.51 -10.28
C VAL A 23 7.48 8.08 -11.68
N ARG A 24 6.36 8.17 -12.43
CA ARG A 24 6.33 8.80 -13.74
C ARG A 24 6.85 10.23 -13.68
N TYR A 25 6.36 11.02 -12.72
CA TYR A 25 6.86 12.37 -12.49
C TYR A 25 8.38 12.39 -12.24
N LEU A 26 8.91 11.54 -11.36
CA LEU A 26 10.34 11.50 -11.06
C LEU A 26 11.19 11.15 -12.29
N VAL A 27 10.74 10.21 -13.11
CA VAL A 27 11.40 9.82 -14.36
C VAL A 27 11.39 10.98 -15.36
N GLU A 28 10.28 11.69 -15.49
CA GLU A 28 10.15 12.90 -16.34
C GLU A 28 11.05 14.04 -15.86
N GLN A 29 11.31 14.14 -14.55
CA GLN A 29 12.31 15.06 -13.99
C GLN A 29 13.77 14.60 -14.21
N GLY A 30 13.97 13.44 -14.87
CA GLY A 30 15.29 12.94 -15.24
C GLY A 30 15.98 12.04 -14.22
N HIS A 31 15.28 11.63 -13.17
CA HIS A 31 15.81 10.71 -12.16
C HIS A 31 15.85 9.27 -12.68
N ASN A 32 16.90 8.52 -12.26
CA ASN A 32 16.94 7.08 -12.35
C ASN A 32 16.27 6.48 -11.11
N VAL A 33 15.12 5.85 -11.30
CA VAL A 33 14.25 5.39 -10.22
C VAL A 33 14.25 3.87 -10.15
N CYS A 34 14.31 3.31 -8.95
CA CYS A 34 13.95 1.92 -8.74
C CYS A 34 12.72 1.85 -7.83
N ILE A 35 11.72 1.11 -8.27
CA ILE A 35 10.56 0.77 -7.46
C ILE A 35 10.94 -0.47 -6.63
N LEU A 36 10.70 -0.43 -5.34
CA LEU A 36 10.82 -1.59 -4.46
C LEU A 36 9.44 -1.94 -3.90
N GLU A 37 8.82 -2.95 -4.48
CA GLU A 37 7.57 -3.48 -3.98
C GLU A 37 7.81 -4.57 -2.95
N ASN A 38 7.10 -4.44 -1.87
CA ASN A 38 7.16 -5.36 -0.75
C ASN A 38 5.78 -6.01 -0.58
N ASP A 39 5.60 -7.20 -1.16
CA ASP A 39 4.36 -7.95 -1.08
C ASP A 39 4.57 -9.22 -0.27
N PHE A 40 3.73 -9.42 0.75
CA PHE A 40 3.69 -10.66 1.54
C PHE A 40 2.98 -11.80 0.81
N GLY A 41 2.37 -11.53 -0.35
CA GLY A 41 1.64 -12.51 -1.14
C GLY A 41 2.54 -13.56 -1.81
N ALA A 42 1.99 -14.76 -2.03
CA ALA A 42 2.65 -15.81 -2.81
C ALA A 42 2.80 -15.44 -4.29
N VAL A 43 2.04 -14.46 -4.77
CA VAL A 43 2.02 -13.97 -6.15
C VAL A 43 2.14 -12.46 -6.13
N ASN A 44 3.17 -11.93 -6.80
CA ASN A 44 3.37 -10.48 -6.89
C ASN A 44 2.50 -9.89 -8.00
N VAL A 45 1.28 -9.53 -7.63
CA VAL A 45 0.30 -8.95 -8.56
C VAL A 45 0.47 -7.43 -8.72
N ASP A 46 1.06 -6.75 -7.74
CA ASP A 46 1.28 -5.32 -7.79
C ASP A 46 2.38 -4.98 -8.82
N ALA A 47 3.37 -5.87 -9.01
CA ALA A 47 4.38 -5.75 -10.07
C ALA A 47 3.80 -5.64 -11.48
N MET A 48 2.66 -6.28 -11.74
CA MET A 48 2.00 -6.17 -13.05
C MET A 48 1.45 -4.76 -13.32
N LEU A 49 1.08 -4.04 -12.26
CA LEU A 49 0.48 -2.71 -12.37
C LEU A 49 1.49 -1.61 -12.70
N VAL A 50 2.77 -1.86 -12.48
CA VAL A 50 3.84 -0.88 -12.71
C VAL A 50 4.70 -1.18 -13.94
N GLN A 51 4.40 -2.24 -14.69
CA GLN A 51 5.19 -2.66 -15.85
C GLN A 51 5.29 -1.59 -16.94
N ASP A 52 4.27 -0.76 -17.12
CA ASP A 52 4.27 0.34 -18.09
C ASP A 52 5.22 1.48 -17.72
N LEU A 53 5.77 1.49 -16.52
CA LEU A 53 6.75 2.46 -16.07
C LEU A 53 8.19 2.01 -16.34
N LEU A 54 8.40 0.71 -16.58
CA LEU A 54 9.74 0.14 -16.71
C LEU A 54 10.41 0.55 -18.03
N GLY A 55 11.69 0.88 -17.97
CA GLY A 55 12.46 1.33 -19.10
C GLY A 55 13.86 1.77 -18.70
N ASP A 56 14.50 2.59 -19.54
CA ASP A 56 15.90 2.98 -19.34
C ASP A 56 16.19 3.69 -18.01
N ARG A 57 15.17 4.33 -17.42
CA ARG A 57 15.28 5.12 -16.18
C ARG A 57 14.41 4.61 -15.04
N CYS A 58 13.69 3.52 -15.23
CA CYS A 58 12.86 2.95 -14.19
C CYS A 58 13.01 1.45 -14.16
N ASP A 59 13.31 0.92 -12.99
CA ASP A 59 13.42 -0.52 -12.76
C ASP A 59 12.54 -0.95 -11.59
N LEU A 60 12.27 -2.24 -11.50
CA LEU A 60 11.44 -2.83 -10.46
C LEU A 60 12.20 -3.93 -9.75
N GLU A 61 12.24 -3.86 -8.44
CA GLU A 61 12.67 -4.93 -7.56
C GLU A 61 11.52 -5.33 -6.64
N THR A 62 11.41 -6.61 -6.36
CA THR A 62 10.33 -7.14 -5.54
C THR A 62 10.88 -7.94 -4.37
N ILE A 63 10.23 -7.81 -3.23
CA ILE A 63 10.44 -8.68 -2.07
C ILE A 63 9.15 -9.48 -1.92
N SER A 64 9.22 -10.76 -2.24
CA SER A 64 8.08 -11.66 -2.11
C SER A 64 8.39 -12.77 -1.12
N GLY A 65 7.37 -13.16 -0.37
CA GLY A 65 7.41 -14.30 0.54
C GLY A 65 8.42 -14.14 1.68
N GLY A 66 8.07 -14.61 2.79
CA GLY A 66 8.86 -14.74 4.01
C GLY A 66 7.90 -15.25 5.06
N CYS A 67 8.21 -16.41 5.66
CA CYS A 67 7.35 -16.99 6.69
C CYS A 67 7.52 -16.27 8.04
N ASP A 68 8.51 -15.35 8.14
CA ASP A 68 8.86 -14.65 9.36
C ASP A 68 9.49 -13.27 9.05
N CYS A 69 9.36 -12.34 10.01
CA CYS A 69 9.86 -10.97 9.92
C CYS A 69 11.39 -10.92 9.69
N ASP A 70 12.15 -11.80 10.33
CA ASP A 70 13.62 -11.81 10.22
C ASP A 70 14.06 -12.13 8.78
N THR A 71 13.44 -13.12 8.14
CA THR A 71 13.73 -13.48 6.75
C THR A 71 13.35 -12.34 5.80
N HIS A 72 12.25 -11.67 6.08
CA HIS A 72 11.79 -10.54 5.29
C HIS A 72 12.75 -9.35 5.39
N GLN A 73 13.17 -8.96 6.59
CA GLN A 73 14.16 -7.90 6.80
C GLN A 73 15.51 -8.20 6.13
N ARG A 74 16.00 -9.47 6.21
CA ARG A 74 17.24 -9.89 5.53
C ARG A 74 17.12 -9.76 4.00
N ARG A 75 15.98 -10.14 3.42
CA ARG A 75 15.74 -9.99 1.98
C ARG A 75 15.70 -8.52 1.58
N MET A 76 14.99 -7.69 2.33
CA MET A 76 14.94 -6.24 2.13
C MET A 76 16.34 -5.63 2.15
N ARG A 77 17.13 -5.94 3.18
CA ARG A 77 18.52 -5.49 3.30
C ARG A 77 19.36 -5.91 2.09
N THR A 78 19.27 -7.17 1.67
CA THR A 78 20.03 -7.69 0.52
C THR A 78 19.65 -6.95 -0.77
N LYS A 79 18.36 -6.71 -1.00
CA LYS A 79 17.87 -5.95 -2.15
C LYS A 79 18.36 -4.50 -2.12
N LEU A 80 18.25 -3.82 -0.99
CA LEU A 80 18.73 -2.44 -0.84
C LEU A 80 20.24 -2.35 -1.10
N ILE A 81 21.05 -3.31 -0.62
CA ILE A 81 22.49 -3.37 -0.93
C ILE A 81 22.72 -3.47 -2.44
N ALA A 82 22.02 -4.40 -3.12
CA ALA A 82 22.17 -4.58 -4.56
C ALA A 82 21.73 -3.33 -5.34
N MET A 83 20.65 -2.68 -4.93
CA MET A 83 20.13 -1.46 -5.59
C MET A 83 21.09 -0.27 -5.42
N ALA A 84 21.71 -0.10 -4.25
CA ALA A 84 22.70 0.96 -4.03
C ALA A 84 23.91 0.86 -4.99
N MET A 85 24.28 -0.36 -5.36
CA MET A 85 25.40 -0.61 -6.29
C MET A 85 25.02 -0.35 -7.76
N ARG A 86 23.74 -0.23 -8.10
CA ARG A 86 23.26 -0.04 -9.47
C ARG A 86 23.14 1.42 -9.90
N GLY A 87 23.37 2.38 -8.98
CA GLY A 87 23.47 3.80 -9.30
C GLY A 87 22.14 4.51 -9.51
N PHE A 88 21.08 4.09 -8.85
CA PHE A 88 19.81 4.81 -8.82
C PHE A 88 19.91 6.13 -8.05
N ASP A 89 19.18 7.14 -8.50
CA ASP A 89 19.05 8.42 -7.77
C ASP A 89 18.02 8.30 -6.66
N ARG A 90 16.94 7.56 -6.95
CA ARG A 90 15.79 7.37 -6.09
C ARG A 90 15.39 5.90 -5.98
N VAL A 91 15.03 5.49 -4.80
CA VAL A 91 14.31 4.24 -4.55
C VAL A 91 12.95 4.60 -3.97
N VAL A 92 11.88 4.23 -4.67
CA VAL A 92 10.50 4.42 -4.19
C VAL A 92 10.00 3.09 -3.66
N VAL A 93 9.72 3.04 -2.37
CA VAL A 93 9.31 1.82 -1.67
C VAL A 93 7.81 1.85 -1.42
N GLU A 94 7.12 0.81 -1.86
CA GLU A 94 5.74 0.53 -1.49
C GLU A 94 5.71 -0.72 -0.59
N PRO A 95 5.57 -0.57 0.73
CA PRO A 95 5.37 -1.70 1.61
C PRO A 95 3.94 -2.23 1.52
N SER A 96 3.74 -3.47 1.97
CA SER A 96 2.39 -3.99 2.22
C SER A 96 1.64 -3.07 3.18
N GLY A 97 0.32 -2.92 2.98
CA GLY A 97 -0.52 -2.08 3.85
C GLY A 97 -0.83 -2.70 5.23
N ILE A 98 -0.06 -3.67 5.66
CA ILE A 98 -0.06 -4.25 7.01
C ILE A 98 1.37 -4.28 7.60
N PHE A 99 2.30 -3.53 7.00
CA PHE A 99 3.70 -3.52 7.40
C PHE A 99 3.98 -2.40 8.42
N ASP A 100 4.71 -2.70 9.49
CA ASP A 100 5.17 -1.68 10.43
C ASP A 100 6.31 -0.86 9.81
N VAL A 101 6.04 0.41 9.60
CA VAL A 101 6.97 1.36 8.96
C VAL A 101 8.27 1.55 9.75
N ASP A 102 8.24 1.38 11.07
CA ASP A 102 9.42 1.49 11.91
C ASP A 102 10.48 0.44 11.57
N GLU A 103 10.06 -0.79 11.20
CA GLU A 103 10.98 -1.84 10.76
C GLU A 103 11.77 -1.44 9.50
N PHE A 104 11.14 -0.72 8.59
CA PHE A 104 11.82 -0.19 7.40
C PHE A 104 12.91 0.82 7.76
N PHE A 105 12.60 1.72 8.69
CA PHE A 105 13.57 2.71 9.14
C PHE A 105 14.74 2.06 9.88
N ASP A 106 14.48 1.02 10.66
CA ASP A 106 15.53 0.30 11.39
C ASP A 106 16.49 -0.39 10.39
N VAL A 107 15.98 -1.03 9.34
CA VAL A 107 16.81 -1.62 8.28
C VAL A 107 17.70 -0.56 7.61
N LEU A 108 17.18 0.63 7.33
CA LEU A 108 17.96 1.71 6.69
C LEU A 108 19.03 2.32 7.58
N ARG A 109 18.89 2.21 8.91
CA ARG A 109 19.88 2.71 9.89
C ARG A 109 21.02 1.74 10.14
N ASP A 110 20.90 0.49 9.66
CA ASP A 110 21.96 -0.51 9.79
C ASP A 110 23.11 -0.29 8.81
N ASP A 111 24.36 -0.55 9.26
CA ASP A 111 25.54 -0.58 8.38
C ASP A 111 25.42 -1.71 7.34
N PRO A 112 25.69 -1.46 6.05
CA PRO A 112 26.21 -0.24 5.44
C PRO A 112 25.15 0.71 4.87
N LEU A 113 23.85 0.41 5.04
CA LEU A 113 22.75 1.13 4.38
C LEU A 113 22.67 2.59 4.84
N ASP A 114 22.97 2.87 6.10
CA ASP A 114 23.02 4.20 6.70
C ASP A 114 23.97 5.17 5.98
N ARG A 115 25.00 4.63 5.31
CA ARG A 115 25.98 5.42 4.53
C ARG A 115 25.59 5.57 3.06
N TRP A 116 24.75 4.68 2.55
CA TRP A 116 24.41 4.65 1.12
C TRP A 116 23.06 5.29 0.83
N TYR A 117 22.17 5.26 1.82
CA TYR A 117 20.80 5.76 1.71
C TYR A 117 20.56 6.96 2.61
N ARG A 118 19.64 7.79 2.18
CA ARG A 118 18.98 8.79 3.01
C ARG A 118 17.48 8.68 2.86
N ILE A 119 16.75 8.79 3.96
CA ILE A 119 15.30 8.90 3.90
C ILE A 119 14.96 10.25 3.29
N GLY A 120 14.20 10.24 2.22
CA GLY A 120 13.72 11.43 1.53
C GLY A 120 12.31 11.78 1.98
N ASN A 121 11.31 11.28 1.25
CA ASN A 121 9.92 11.58 1.51
C ASN A 121 9.20 10.37 2.14
N VAL A 122 8.35 10.65 3.12
CA VAL A 122 7.37 9.69 3.62
C VAL A 122 5.98 10.23 3.26
N ILE A 123 5.31 9.53 2.37
CA ILE A 123 4.03 9.93 1.80
C ILE A 123 3.00 8.90 2.25
N ALA A 124 2.07 9.29 3.10
CA ALA A 124 1.03 8.41 3.58
C ALA A 124 -0.25 8.56 2.75
N ILE A 125 -0.78 7.43 2.31
CA ILE A 125 -2.05 7.38 1.59
C ILE A 125 -3.14 6.93 2.56
N VAL A 126 -4.16 7.76 2.75
CA VAL A 126 -5.30 7.47 3.61
C VAL A 126 -6.58 7.50 2.78
N ASP A 127 -7.41 6.48 2.94
CA ASP A 127 -8.69 6.43 2.26
C ASP A 127 -9.68 7.39 2.91
N ALA A 128 -10.21 8.33 2.14
CA ALA A 128 -11.24 9.24 2.63
C ALA A 128 -12.55 8.53 2.99
N MET A 129 -12.76 7.30 2.50
CA MET A 129 -13.91 6.46 2.80
C MET A 129 -13.60 5.39 3.86
N LEU A 130 -12.58 5.60 4.68
CA LEU A 130 -12.21 4.69 5.75
C LEU A 130 -13.43 4.43 6.67
N PRO A 131 -13.66 3.18 7.12
CA PRO A 131 -14.71 2.87 8.08
C PRO A 131 -14.55 3.69 9.38
N GLU A 132 -15.67 4.05 10.01
CA GLU A 132 -15.64 4.84 11.26
C GLU A 132 -14.97 4.11 12.44
N ALA A 133 -14.98 2.78 12.42
CA ALA A 133 -14.34 1.94 13.41
C ALA A 133 -13.49 0.85 12.73
N LEU A 134 -12.27 0.72 13.18
CA LEU A 134 -11.35 -0.34 12.79
C LEU A 134 -11.07 -1.24 14.01
N SER A 135 -10.47 -2.41 13.79
CA SER A 135 -9.94 -3.21 14.88
C SER A 135 -8.77 -2.47 15.57
N PRO A 136 -8.45 -2.78 16.83
CA PRO A 136 -7.32 -2.15 17.52
C PRO A 136 -5.99 -2.30 16.76
N GLN A 137 -5.80 -3.41 16.05
CA GLN A 137 -4.63 -3.67 15.24
C GLN A 137 -4.61 -2.78 13.99
N ALA A 138 -5.75 -2.63 13.31
CA ALA A 138 -5.88 -1.77 12.14
C ALA A 138 -5.75 -0.29 12.50
N GLU A 139 -6.25 0.14 13.66
CA GLU A 139 -6.05 1.50 14.21
C GLU A 139 -4.56 1.78 14.46
N TYR A 140 -3.86 0.81 15.05
CA TYR A 140 -2.42 0.92 15.26
C TYR A 140 -1.65 1.06 13.94
N LEU A 141 -1.97 0.22 12.92
CA LEU A 141 -1.33 0.31 11.61
C LEU A 141 -1.61 1.66 10.95
N LEU A 142 -2.86 2.14 10.99
CA LEU A 142 -3.20 3.46 10.47
C LEU A 142 -2.33 4.56 11.10
N ALA A 143 -2.12 4.51 12.41
CA ALA A 143 -1.26 5.45 13.13
C ALA A 143 0.22 5.28 12.75
N SER A 144 0.76 4.06 12.77
CA SER A 144 2.17 3.76 12.45
C SER A 144 2.51 4.20 11.03
N GLU A 145 1.66 3.86 10.04
CA GLU A 145 1.88 4.19 8.64
C GLU A 145 1.81 5.69 8.33
N THR A 146 1.20 6.48 9.20
CA THR A 146 1.04 7.92 8.98
C THR A 146 1.91 8.79 9.88
N ALA A 147 2.34 8.30 11.02
CA ALA A 147 3.05 9.08 12.05
C ALA A 147 4.26 9.84 11.51
N ASN A 148 5.06 9.19 10.66
CA ASN A 148 6.30 9.76 10.13
C ASN A 148 6.09 10.52 8.79
N ALA A 149 4.85 10.63 8.30
CA ALA A 149 4.58 11.23 6.99
C ALA A 149 4.90 12.73 6.96
N GLY A 150 5.65 13.14 5.93
CA GLY A 150 5.81 14.54 5.58
C GLY A 150 4.57 15.10 4.90
N ARG A 151 3.79 14.23 4.23
CA ARG A 151 2.51 14.57 3.59
C ARG A 151 1.54 13.38 3.66
N VAL A 152 0.28 13.69 3.94
CA VAL A 152 -0.83 12.73 3.83
C VAL A 152 -1.66 13.06 2.60
N LEU A 153 -1.97 12.08 1.77
CA LEU A 153 -2.83 12.22 0.61
C LEU A 153 -4.11 11.41 0.84
N LEU A 154 -5.26 12.09 0.80
CA LEU A 154 -6.55 11.38 0.85
C LEU A 154 -6.87 10.83 -0.54
N SER A 155 -7.00 9.51 -0.63
CA SER A 155 -7.56 8.87 -1.81
C SER A 155 -9.09 8.96 -1.80
N ARG A 156 -9.71 8.85 -2.97
CA ARG A 156 -11.18 8.89 -3.13
C ARG A 156 -11.84 10.16 -2.54
N ALA A 157 -11.08 11.21 -2.29
CA ALA A 157 -11.58 12.46 -1.71
C ALA A 157 -12.73 13.10 -2.52
N PRO A 158 -12.72 13.10 -3.88
CA PRO A 158 -13.85 13.59 -4.66
C PRO A 158 -15.15 12.80 -4.44
N GLN A 159 -15.05 11.48 -4.27
CA GLN A 159 -16.19 10.60 -4.04
C GLN A 159 -16.73 10.72 -2.61
N ALA A 160 -15.83 10.88 -1.64
CA ALA A 160 -16.18 11.02 -0.23
C ALA A 160 -16.84 12.38 0.08
N GLY A 161 -16.41 13.42 -0.60
CA GLY A 161 -16.85 14.78 -0.32
C GLY A 161 -16.21 15.39 0.95
N PRO A 162 -16.45 16.68 1.19
CA PRO A 162 -15.74 17.44 2.25
C PRO A 162 -16.03 16.95 3.67
N GLU A 163 -17.23 16.45 3.94
CA GLU A 163 -17.62 16.00 5.28
C GLU A 163 -16.91 14.71 5.63
N GLN A 164 -16.93 13.73 4.73
CA GLN A 164 -16.27 12.45 4.94
C GLN A 164 -14.74 12.61 4.99
N CYS A 165 -14.17 13.52 4.18
CA CYS A 165 -12.74 13.85 4.29
C CYS A 165 -12.38 14.38 5.68
N ARG A 166 -13.21 15.27 6.25
CA ARG A 166 -13.01 15.76 7.63
C ARG A 166 -13.14 14.63 8.66
N ALA A 167 -14.10 13.72 8.46
CA ALA A 167 -14.26 12.56 9.34
C ALA A 167 -13.04 11.63 9.30
N ALA A 168 -12.49 11.36 8.12
CA ALA A 168 -11.27 10.56 7.95
C ALA A 168 -10.06 11.20 8.62
N ILE A 169 -9.89 12.53 8.49
CA ILE A 169 -8.80 13.27 9.18
C ILE A 169 -8.97 13.19 10.71
N ALA A 170 -10.19 13.39 11.21
CA ALA A 170 -10.47 13.28 12.64
C ALA A 170 -10.27 11.84 13.15
N HIS A 171 -10.53 10.83 12.32
CA HIS A 171 -10.25 9.43 12.64
C HIS A 171 -8.73 9.20 12.75
N LEU A 172 -7.96 9.71 11.80
CA LEU A 172 -6.50 9.64 11.84
C LEU A 172 -5.93 10.27 13.13
N ASP A 173 -6.43 11.44 13.53
CA ASP A 173 -6.01 12.10 14.77
C ASP A 173 -6.33 11.23 16.00
N ARG A 174 -7.50 10.57 16.04
CA ARG A 174 -7.86 9.64 17.13
C ARG A 174 -6.96 8.40 17.17
N ALA A 175 -6.64 7.83 16.00
CA ALA A 175 -5.73 6.68 15.91
C ALA A 175 -4.34 7.02 16.43
N LEU A 176 -3.79 8.17 16.04
CA LEU A 176 -2.50 8.67 16.55
C LEU A 176 -2.54 8.91 18.08
N GLU A 177 -3.62 9.47 18.59
CA GLU A 177 -3.79 9.70 20.03
C GLU A 177 -3.88 8.39 20.81
N ALA A 178 -4.59 7.40 20.30
CA ALA A 178 -4.69 6.06 20.89
C ALA A 178 -3.33 5.36 21.01
N CYS A 179 -2.43 5.62 20.05
CA CYS A 179 -1.04 5.14 20.07
C CYS A 179 -0.08 6.06 20.84
N LYS A 180 -0.60 7.02 21.60
CA LYS A 180 0.18 8.03 22.35
C LYS A 180 1.18 8.80 21.47
N CYS A 181 0.88 8.92 20.18
CA CYS A 181 1.66 9.71 19.26
C CYS A 181 1.31 11.19 19.40
N SER A 182 2.31 12.03 19.56
CA SER A 182 2.13 13.49 19.65
C SER A 182 1.92 14.15 18.29
N ARG A 183 2.03 13.40 17.19
CA ARG A 183 1.87 13.92 15.83
C ARG A 183 0.46 14.45 15.61
N ARG A 184 0.37 15.64 15.04
CA ARG A 184 -0.86 16.25 14.51
C ARG A 184 -0.52 16.83 13.15
N PHE A 185 -1.41 16.68 12.19
CA PHE A 185 -1.19 17.20 10.84
C PHE A 185 -1.69 18.64 10.72
N ALA A 186 -0.84 19.50 10.18
CA ALA A 186 -1.28 20.82 9.76
C ALA A 186 -2.13 20.72 8.46
N PRO A 187 -3.05 21.65 8.20
CA PRO A 187 -3.91 21.61 7.01
C PRO A 187 -3.16 21.51 5.68
N ASP A 188 -1.98 22.12 5.60
CA ASP A 188 -1.11 22.11 4.41
C ASP A 188 -0.32 20.78 4.26
N GLU A 189 -0.29 19.95 5.29
CA GLU A 189 0.32 18.61 5.22
C GLU A 189 -0.67 17.55 4.69
N ILE A 190 -1.96 17.87 4.57
CA ILE A 190 -3.00 16.96 4.08
C ILE A 190 -3.50 17.43 2.72
N LEU A 191 -3.39 16.56 1.71
CA LEU A 191 -3.88 16.80 0.38
C LEU A 191 -5.20 16.07 0.15
N THR A 192 -6.28 16.85 -0.10
CA THR A 192 -7.64 16.33 -0.36
C THR A 192 -8.07 16.48 -1.81
N ARG A 193 -7.15 16.91 -2.69
CA ARG A 193 -7.42 17.13 -4.11
C ARG A 193 -7.51 15.81 -4.87
N ASP A 194 -8.33 15.78 -5.91
CA ASP A 194 -8.34 14.69 -6.87
C ASP A 194 -6.93 14.47 -7.45
N TRP A 195 -6.46 13.24 -7.39
CA TRP A 195 -5.13 12.91 -7.91
C TRP A 195 -5.04 13.06 -9.43
N ALA A 196 -6.15 12.89 -10.17
CA ALA A 196 -6.19 13.15 -11.60
C ALA A 196 -5.91 14.63 -11.94
N ALA A 197 -6.23 15.53 -11.02
CA ALA A 197 -6.03 16.97 -11.15
C ALA A 197 -4.69 17.47 -10.56
N LEU A 198 -3.82 16.60 -10.07
CA LEU A 198 -2.50 17.01 -9.56
C LEU A 198 -1.64 17.54 -10.71
N THR A 199 -1.06 18.73 -10.48
CA THR A 199 -0.10 19.34 -11.39
C THR A 199 1.35 18.93 -11.06
N ASP A 200 2.30 19.22 -11.96
CA ASP A 200 3.72 19.00 -11.67
C ASP A 200 4.19 19.83 -10.46
N ALA A 201 3.61 21.00 -10.23
CA ALA A 201 3.91 21.81 -9.05
C ALA A 201 3.44 21.13 -7.75
N ASP A 202 2.28 20.45 -7.77
CA ASP A 202 1.81 19.66 -6.63
C ASP A 202 2.74 18.45 -6.39
N LEU A 203 3.12 17.74 -7.46
CA LEU A 203 4.04 16.60 -7.39
C LEU A 203 5.43 17.03 -6.91
N ALA A 204 5.92 18.21 -7.32
CA ALA A 204 7.17 18.77 -6.83
C ALA A 204 7.12 19.03 -5.31
N GLN A 205 6.00 19.57 -4.80
CA GLN A 205 5.81 19.77 -3.37
C GLN A 205 5.76 18.44 -2.60
N ILE A 206 5.11 17.42 -3.17
CA ILE A 206 5.08 16.08 -2.58
C ILE A 206 6.48 15.47 -2.58
N ALA A 207 7.24 15.61 -3.68
CA ALA A 207 8.61 15.12 -3.82
C ALA A 207 9.64 15.86 -2.93
N ALA A 208 9.20 16.89 -2.23
CA ALA A 208 9.98 17.67 -1.28
C ALA A 208 9.36 17.70 0.13
N CYS A 209 8.38 16.86 0.43
CA CYS A 209 7.66 16.90 1.71
C CYS A 209 8.52 16.43 2.90
N GLY A 210 9.55 15.64 2.63
CA GLY A 210 10.44 15.10 3.65
C GLY A 210 9.77 14.04 4.54
N MET A 211 10.35 13.85 5.71
CA MET A 211 9.86 12.98 6.78
C MET A 211 9.69 13.81 8.06
N ARG A 212 8.71 13.48 8.89
CA ARG A 212 8.57 14.00 10.25
C ARG A 212 8.96 12.90 11.23
N GLN A 213 9.81 13.24 12.18
CA GLN A 213 10.13 12.29 13.24
C GLN A 213 8.99 12.27 14.25
N ALA A 214 8.38 11.10 14.41
CA ALA A 214 7.34 10.85 15.41
C ALA A 214 7.57 9.47 16.02
N SER A 215 7.03 9.25 17.22
CA SER A 215 7.04 7.96 17.88
C SER A 215 5.63 7.63 18.32
N CYS A 216 5.20 6.41 18.03
CA CYS A 216 3.99 5.80 18.56
C CYS A 216 4.37 4.75 19.60
N GLU A 217 3.51 4.56 20.61
CA GLU A 217 3.67 3.41 21.49
C GLU A 217 3.38 2.14 20.69
N LYS A 218 4.39 1.23 20.63
CA LYS A 218 4.23 0.00 19.83
C LYS A 218 3.21 -0.91 20.46
N LEU A 219 2.21 -1.30 19.68
CA LEU A 219 1.32 -2.38 20.01
C LEU A 219 1.98 -3.71 19.60
N HIS A 220 2.41 -4.48 20.59
CA HIS A 220 3.01 -5.78 20.32
C HIS A 220 1.94 -6.82 19.95
N PHE A 221 1.81 -7.08 18.68
CA PHE A 221 1.02 -8.18 18.13
C PHE A 221 1.79 -8.81 16.96
N ASP A 222 1.48 -10.06 16.69
CA ASP A 222 2.01 -10.75 15.51
C ASP A 222 1.15 -10.35 14.31
N GLU A 223 1.67 -9.45 13.46
CA GLU A 223 0.96 -8.91 12.31
C GLU A 223 0.51 -10.02 11.34
N HIS A 224 1.32 -11.05 11.17
CA HIS A 224 1.00 -12.21 10.35
C HIS A 224 -0.11 -13.10 10.93
N LYS A 225 -0.34 -13.04 12.24
CA LYS A 225 -1.48 -13.72 12.87
C LYS A 225 -2.71 -12.82 12.96
N ALA A 226 -2.51 -11.52 13.09
CA ALA A 226 -3.61 -10.56 13.12
C ALA A 226 -4.25 -10.43 11.74
N PHE A 227 -3.42 -10.31 10.69
CA PHE A 227 -3.88 -10.15 9.31
C PHE A 227 -3.44 -11.35 8.47
N GLY A 228 -4.42 -12.05 7.90
CA GLY A 228 -4.19 -13.15 6.97
C GLY A 228 -4.26 -12.69 5.51
N SER A 229 -3.47 -13.30 4.66
CA SER A 229 -3.59 -13.20 3.21
C SER A 229 -3.79 -14.60 2.64
N LEU A 230 -4.92 -14.82 1.97
CA LEU A 230 -5.24 -16.08 1.31
C LEU A 230 -5.22 -15.87 -0.20
N CYS A 231 -4.46 -16.73 -0.88
CA CYS A 231 -4.35 -16.73 -2.33
C CYS A 231 -5.06 -17.95 -2.91
N PHE A 232 -5.88 -17.72 -3.94
CA PHE A 232 -6.62 -18.72 -4.68
C PHE A 232 -6.23 -18.60 -6.15
N LEU A 233 -5.58 -19.62 -6.67
CA LEU A 233 -5.11 -19.68 -8.07
C LEU A 233 -6.12 -20.45 -8.92
N GLU A 234 -6.13 -20.16 -10.23
CA GLU A 234 -6.87 -20.92 -11.25
C GLU A 234 -8.37 -21.08 -10.94
N GLN A 235 -9.00 -20.00 -10.46
CA GLN A 235 -10.41 -20.01 -10.12
C GLN A 235 -11.33 -19.88 -11.36
N HIS A 236 -10.79 -19.43 -12.48
CA HIS A 236 -11.46 -19.28 -13.78
C HIS A 236 -12.76 -18.48 -13.71
N LEU A 237 -12.79 -17.44 -12.85
CA LEU A 237 -13.97 -16.59 -12.66
C LEU A 237 -14.11 -15.57 -13.81
N THR A 238 -15.33 -15.39 -14.30
CA THR A 238 -15.64 -14.22 -15.15
C THR A 238 -15.62 -12.95 -14.30
N VAL A 239 -15.61 -11.78 -14.98
CA VAL A 239 -15.64 -10.48 -14.30
C VAL A 239 -16.86 -10.36 -13.38
N GLU A 240 -18.03 -10.81 -13.85
CA GLU A 240 -19.28 -10.79 -13.08
C GLU A 240 -19.22 -11.72 -11.87
N GLN A 241 -18.69 -12.93 -12.06
CA GLN A 241 -18.51 -13.90 -10.96
C GLN A 241 -17.52 -13.37 -9.92
N LEU A 242 -16.41 -12.76 -10.36
CA LEU A 242 -15.41 -12.16 -9.49
C LEU A 242 -16.03 -11.03 -8.63
N GLN A 243 -16.84 -10.16 -9.23
CA GLN A 243 -17.56 -9.11 -8.50
C GLN A 243 -18.56 -9.66 -7.49
N GLN A 244 -19.31 -10.68 -7.88
CA GLN A 244 -20.29 -11.34 -7.01
C GLN A 244 -19.61 -12.07 -5.86
N ALA A 245 -18.48 -12.76 -6.13
CA ALA A 245 -17.68 -13.41 -5.11
C ALA A 245 -17.18 -12.39 -4.09
N ALA A 246 -16.59 -11.27 -4.54
CA ALA A 246 -16.15 -10.21 -3.63
C ALA A 246 -17.31 -9.70 -2.75
N ALA A 247 -18.49 -9.44 -3.33
CA ALA A 247 -19.65 -8.98 -2.57
C ALA A 247 -20.10 -10.01 -1.51
N ARG A 248 -20.09 -11.31 -1.84
CA ARG A 248 -20.42 -12.38 -0.88
C ARG A 248 -19.40 -12.47 0.25
N LEU A 249 -18.09 -12.31 -0.05
CA LEU A 249 -17.03 -12.37 0.94
C LEU A 249 -17.16 -11.24 1.98
N PHE A 250 -17.46 -10.03 1.56
CA PHE A 250 -17.73 -8.91 2.49
C PHE A 250 -19.04 -9.08 3.26
N GLY A 251 -20.01 -9.77 2.68
CA GLY A 251 -21.35 -9.97 3.27
C GLY A 251 -21.47 -11.17 4.22
N ASP A 252 -20.46 -12.04 4.31
CA ASP A 252 -20.49 -13.27 5.12
C ASP A 252 -19.48 -13.21 6.27
N PRO A 253 -19.91 -12.89 7.50
CA PRO A 253 -19.04 -12.83 8.66
C PRO A 253 -18.31 -14.15 8.97
N ALA A 254 -18.82 -15.29 8.47
CA ALA A 254 -18.17 -16.58 8.63
C ALA A 254 -16.90 -16.73 7.79
N CYS A 255 -16.64 -15.82 6.84
CA CYS A 255 -15.38 -15.74 6.11
C CYS A 255 -14.25 -15.11 6.94
N GLY A 256 -14.54 -14.55 8.11
CA GLY A 256 -13.69 -13.65 8.88
C GLY A 256 -13.98 -12.17 8.54
N GLN A 257 -13.22 -11.27 9.11
CA GLN A 257 -13.31 -9.85 8.75
C GLN A 257 -12.50 -9.56 7.49
N VAL A 258 -13.15 -9.67 6.33
CA VAL A 258 -12.51 -9.38 5.04
C VAL A 258 -12.28 -7.88 4.92
N LEU A 259 -11.04 -7.48 4.73
CA LEU A 259 -10.63 -6.07 4.56
C LEU A 259 -10.42 -5.69 3.11
N ARG A 260 -9.84 -6.59 2.29
CA ARG A 260 -9.56 -6.38 0.88
C ARG A 260 -9.74 -7.66 0.08
N VAL A 261 -10.32 -7.53 -1.09
CA VAL A 261 -10.34 -8.56 -2.13
C VAL A 261 -9.72 -8.00 -3.39
N LYS A 262 -8.67 -8.64 -3.89
CA LYS A 262 -8.02 -8.30 -5.15
C LYS A 262 -8.09 -9.52 -6.06
N GLY A 263 -8.56 -9.35 -7.29
CA GLY A 263 -8.70 -10.47 -8.21
C GLY A 263 -8.58 -10.03 -9.66
N PHE A 264 -8.29 -10.97 -10.54
CA PHE A 264 -8.08 -10.72 -11.95
C PHE A 264 -8.93 -11.69 -12.77
N ALA A 265 -9.55 -11.17 -13.81
CA ALA A 265 -10.35 -11.96 -14.72
C ALA A 265 -9.99 -11.65 -16.18
N PRO A 266 -9.90 -12.68 -17.05
CA PRO A 266 -9.63 -12.46 -18.47
C PRO A 266 -10.85 -11.82 -19.17
N THR A 267 -10.56 -11.00 -20.18
CA THR A 267 -11.54 -10.37 -21.06
C THR A 267 -11.16 -10.57 -22.52
N GLN A 268 -12.02 -10.18 -23.45
CA GLN A 268 -11.69 -10.26 -24.90
C GLN A 268 -10.51 -9.40 -25.32
N GLY A 269 -10.17 -8.33 -24.54
CA GLY A 269 -9.14 -7.37 -24.86
C GLY A 269 -7.95 -7.35 -23.90
N GLY A 270 -7.81 -8.34 -23.03
CA GLY A 270 -6.78 -8.38 -22.00
C GLY A 270 -7.31 -8.87 -20.66
N TRP A 271 -7.02 -8.19 -19.59
CA TRP A 271 -7.43 -8.55 -18.24
C TRP A 271 -8.13 -7.37 -17.54
N LEU A 272 -8.98 -7.67 -16.58
CA LEU A 272 -9.53 -6.71 -15.63
C LEU A 272 -9.03 -7.04 -14.23
N GLU A 273 -8.58 -6.00 -13.54
CA GLU A 273 -8.30 -6.05 -12.11
C GLU A 273 -9.52 -5.61 -11.31
N LEU A 274 -9.98 -6.43 -10.39
CA LEU A 274 -10.88 -6.05 -9.31
C LEU A 274 -10.06 -5.71 -8.07
N ASN A 275 -10.29 -4.53 -7.50
CA ASN A 275 -9.81 -4.17 -6.18
C ASN A 275 -11.02 -3.70 -5.35
N ALA A 276 -11.36 -4.45 -4.31
CA ALA A 276 -12.54 -4.23 -3.50
C ALA A 276 -12.19 -4.12 -2.01
N THR A 277 -12.84 -3.20 -1.33
CA THR A 277 -12.84 -3.03 0.13
C THR A 277 -14.28 -2.86 0.61
N ALA A 278 -14.53 -2.78 1.91
CA ALA A 278 -15.85 -2.48 2.44
C ALA A 278 -16.39 -1.12 1.96
N ALA A 279 -15.51 -0.17 1.63
CA ALA A 279 -15.88 1.16 1.15
C ALA A 279 -16.28 1.21 -0.33
N GLY A 280 -15.98 0.16 -1.11
CA GLY A 280 -16.31 0.10 -2.53
C GLY A 280 -15.35 -0.75 -3.35
N ARG A 281 -15.56 -0.74 -4.66
CA ARG A 281 -14.75 -1.53 -5.60
C ARG A 281 -14.37 -0.72 -6.82
N THR A 282 -13.21 -1.03 -7.39
CA THR A 282 -12.78 -0.56 -8.71
C THR A 282 -12.58 -1.74 -9.64
N LEU A 283 -12.77 -1.49 -10.94
CA LEU A 283 -12.49 -2.41 -12.02
C LEU A 283 -11.65 -1.65 -13.05
N GLU A 284 -10.42 -2.07 -13.24
CA GLU A 284 -9.49 -1.40 -14.14
C GLU A 284 -8.94 -2.37 -15.17
N PRO A 285 -8.91 -1.98 -16.47
CA PRO A 285 -8.27 -2.78 -17.50
C PRO A 285 -6.75 -2.76 -17.29
N ILE A 286 -6.15 -3.94 -17.40
CA ILE A 286 -4.71 -4.13 -17.35
C ILE A 286 -4.26 -4.95 -18.57
N PRO A 287 -3.05 -4.68 -19.11
CA PRO A 287 -2.57 -5.36 -20.32
C PRO A 287 -2.28 -6.84 -20.09
N GLN A 288 -1.83 -7.20 -18.91
CA GLN A 288 -1.48 -8.56 -18.52
C GLN A 288 -2.02 -8.84 -17.12
N GLY A 289 -2.48 -10.06 -16.89
CA GLY A 289 -2.99 -10.52 -15.61
C GLY A 289 -2.73 -12.01 -15.42
N GLN A 290 -3.04 -12.48 -14.24
CA GLN A 290 -2.95 -13.90 -13.87
C GLN A 290 -4.26 -14.28 -13.18
N ASP A 291 -4.73 -15.51 -13.40
CA ASP A 291 -5.91 -16.03 -12.71
C ASP A 291 -5.60 -16.25 -11.23
N VAL A 292 -5.78 -15.20 -10.45
CA VAL A 292 -5.56 -15.19 -9.00
C VAL A 292 -6.57 -14.30 -8.30
N LEU A 293 -7.04 -14.78 -7.17
CA LEU A 293 -7.82 -14.03 -6.21
C LEU A 293 -7.09 -13.99 -4.87
N ILE A 294 -6.91 -12.81 -4.32
CA ILE A 294 -6.27 -12.57 -3.03
C ILE A 294 -7.31 -11.98 -2.08
N VAL A 295 -7.46 -12.58 -0.91
CA VAL A 295 -8.34 -12.12 0.16
C VAL A 295 -7.48 -11.78 1.36
N ILE A 296 -7.57 -10.55 1.84
CA ILE A 296 -6.82 -10.07 3.01
C ILE A 296 -7.82 -9.65 4.09
N GLY A 297 -7.55 -10.05 5.33
CA GLY A 297 -8.43 -9.76 6.45
C GLY A 297 -7.99 -10.38 7.77
N GLU A 298 -8.83 -10.27 8.76
CA GLU A 298 -8.61 -10.80 10.11
C GLU A 298 -9.43 -12.08 10.33
N GLY A 299 -8.81 -13.11 10.91
CA GLY A 299 -9.48 -14.37 11.24
C GLY A 299 -10.11 -15.06 10.03
N LEU A 300 -9.45 -15.04 8.86
CA LEU A 300 -9.98 -15.59 7.62
C LEU A 300 -10.15 -17.12 7.70
N ASP A 301 -11.33 -17.60 7.29
CA ASP A 301 -11.64 -19.03 7.12
C ASP A 301 -11.51 -19.41 5.63
N ARG A 302 -10.43 -20.12 5.28
CA ARG A 302 -10.15 -20.55 3.90
C ARG A 302 -11.27 -21.39 3.32
N ALA A 303 -11.79 -22.37 4.05
CA ALA A 303 -12.80 -23.31 3.54
C ALA A 303 -14.14 -22.58 3.28
N ARG A 304 -14.48 -21.63 4.16
CA ARG A 304 -15.67 -20.80 3.98
C ARG A 304 -15.53 -19.88 2.78
N ILE A 305 -14.37 -19.25 2.61
CA ILE A 305 -14.08 -18.39 1.46
C ILE A 305 -14.17 -19.20 0.16
N GLU A 306 -13.53 -20.37 0.06
CA GLU A 306 -13.62 -21.25 -1.11
C GLU A 306 -15.08 -21.57 -1.46
N THR A 307 -15.91 -21.85 -0.46
CA THR A 307 -17.34 -22.09 -0.68
C THR A 307 -18.06 -20.88 -1.31
N GLN A 308 -17.64 -19.66 -0.95
CA GLN A 308 -18.25 -18.44 -1.52
C GLN A 308 -17.75 -18.12 -2.93
N LEU A 309 -16.56 -18.61 -3.33
CA LEU A 309 -16.04 -18.38 -4.69
C LEU A 309 -16.85 -19.17 -5.73
N HIS A 310 -17.33 -20.38 -5.40
CA HIS A 310 -17.96 -21.32 -6.31
C HIS A 310 -19.50 -21.33 -6.23
N ARG A 311 -20.12 -20.36 -5.57
CA ARG A 311 -21.57 -20.12 -5.57
C ARG A 311 -21.94 -19.17 -6.70
#